data_355e10d06e80abeee6e086833682b1ba
#
_entry.id   355e10d06e80abeee6e086833682b1ba
#
_cell.length_a   1.000
_cell.length_b   1.000
_cell.length_c   1.000
_cell.angle_alpha   90.00
_cell.angle_beta   90.00
_cell.angle_gamma   90.00
#
_symmetry.space_group_name_H-M   'P 1'
#
loop_
_entity.id
_entity.type
_entity.pdbx_description
1 polymer ?
#
loop_
_entity_poly.entity_id
_entity_poly.type
_entity_poly.pdbx_seq_one_letter_code
_entity_poly.pdbx_strand_id
1 'polypeptide(L)'
;MRNEREKYREQEGFTLVELICVIAIMGILMAIAVPSYNHFQERSAKQVAIANARSNYVQGKAQQEMLDAGVLAEEETQSYYYDAEAVWEGKIGKKTYKAEYSGKTGEGRMLSGGN
;
A
#
# COMPACT_ATOMS: atom_id res chain seq x y z
N MET A 1 -8.70 46.23 38.29
CA MET A 1 -9.83 45.88 37.45
C MET A 1 -9.34 45.55 36.06
N ARG A 2 -9.55 44.32 35.58
CA ARG A 2 -9.18 43.92 34.23
C ARG A 2 -10.08 44.61 33.22
N ASN A 3 -9.51 45.03 32.11
CA ASN A 3 -10.30 45.55 31.03
C ASN A 3 -10.87 44.40 30.18
N GLU A 4 -11.80 44.69 29.31
CA GLU A 4 -12.45 43.65 28.46
C GLU A 4 -11.48 42.96 27.52
N ARG A 5 -10.43 43.64 27.05
CA ARG A 5 -9.42 43.08 26.15
C ARG A 5 -8.65 41.95 26.80
N GLU A 6 -8.26 42.11 28.06
CA GLU A 6 -7.57 41.06 28.79
C GLU A 6 -8.44 39.86 29.02
N LYS A 7 -9.72 40.08 29.27
CA LYS A 7 -10.71 39.04 29.48
C LYS A 7 -10.92 38.24 28.18
N TYR A 8 -10.99 38.89 27.03
CA TYR A 8 -11.14 38.23 25.74
C TYR A 8 -9.90 37.44 25.40
N ARG A 9 -8.70 37.88 25.64
CA ARG A 9 -7.46 37.16 25.42
C ARG A 9 -7.45 35.84 26.20
N GLU A 10 -7.86 35.87 27.43
CA GLU A 10 -7.91 34.67 28.27
C GLU A 10 -8.95 33.69 27.73
N GLN A 11 -10.05 34.16 27.19
CA GLN A 11 -11.11 33.34 26.63
C GLN A 11 -10.72 32.73 25.31
N GLU A 12 -9.92 33.38 24.48
CA GLU A 12 -9.44 32.87 23.20
C GLU A 12 -8.38 31.78 23.37
N GLY A 13 -7.66 31.79 24.51
CA GLY A 13 -6.76 30.70 24.87
C GLY A 13 -5.46 30.57 24.13
N PHE A 14 -5.28 31.28 23.03
CA PHE A 14 -4.06 31.15 22.22
C PHE A 14 -3.32 32.46 22.13
N THR A 15 -2.00 32.41 22.38
CA THR A 15 -1.12 33.52 22.13
C THR A 15 -0.48 33.40 20.77
N LEU A 16 0.05 34.50 20.26
CA LEU A 16 0.77 34.49 18.98
C LEU A 16 2.00 33.55 19.06
N VAL A 17 2.69 33.53 20.18
CA VAL A 17 3.85 32.66 20.39
C VAL A 17 3.46 31.20 20.34
N GLU A 18 2.34 30.82 20.96
CA GLU A 18 1.84 29.44 20.91
C GLU A 18 1.54 29.02 19.49
N LEU A 19 0.91 29.88 18.70
CA LEU A 19 0.60 29.58 17.31
C LEU A 19 1.88 29.39 16.48
N ILE A 20 2.86 30.25 16.66
CA ILE A 20 4.16 30.14 15.97
C ILE A 20 4.86 28.85 16.35
N CYS A 21 4.82 28.47 17.62
CA CYS A 21 5.41 27.21 18.09
C CYS A 21 4.77 26.00 17.43
N VAL A 22 3.44 26.00 17.29
CA VAL A 22 2.70 24.91 16.66
C VAL A 22 3.11 24.77 15.20
N ILE A 23 3.13 25.85 14.44
CA ILE A 23 3.49 25.77 13.02
C ILE A 23 4.95 25.39 12.82
N ALA A 24 5.83 25.80 13.73
CA ALA A 24 7.25 25.42 13.68
C ALA A 24 7.41 23.92 13.90
N ILE A 25 6.73 23.35 14.89
CA ILE A 25 6.75 21.91 15.19
C ILE A 25 6.17 21.13 14.02
N MET A 26 5.05 21.56 13.46
CA MET A 26 4.43 20.93 12.31
C MET A 26 5.35 20.93 11.11
N GLY A 27 6.06 22.02 10.86
CA GLY A 27 7.03 22.12 9.78
C GLY A 27 8.16 21.11 9.90
N ILE A 28 8.69 20.95 11.12
CA ILE A 28 9.75 19.96 11.38
C ILE A 28 9.24 18.54 11.15
N LEU A 29 8.06 18.24 11.66
CA LEU A 29 7.45 16.91 11.50
C LEU A 29 7.18 16.58 10.04
N MET A 30 6.69 17.54 9.27
CA MET A 30 6.45 17.37 7.85
C MET A 30 7.74 17.11 7.07
N ALA A 31 8.81 17.80 7.43
CA ALA A 31 10.11 17.60 6.78
C ALA A 31 10.65 16.18 6.95
N ILE A 32 10.32 15.53 8.07
CA ILE A 32 10.73 14.16 8.35
C ILE A 32 9.73 13.16 7.74
N ALA A 33 8.43 13.46 7.85
CA ALA A 33 7.37 12.53 7.48
C ALA A 33 7.26 12.30 5.98
N VAL A 34 7.45 13.36 5.16
CA VAL A 34 7.26 13.25 3.70
C VAL A 34 8.23 12.25 3.05
N PRO A 35 9.55 12.32 3.27
CA PRO A 35 10.46 11.32 2.69
C PRO A 35 10.17 9.91 3.21
N SER A 36 9.87 9.76 4.51
CA SER A 36 9.55 8.46 5.10
C SER A 36 8.26 7.89 4.53
N TYR A 37 7.27 8.75 4.27
CA TYR A 37 6.00 8.34 3.69
C TYR A 37 6.18 7.78 2.28
N ASN A 38 6.99 8.44 1.44
CA ASN A 38 7.28 7.97 0.10
C ASN A 38 7.95 6.59 0.11
N HIS A 39 8.88 6.40 1.02
CA HIS A 39 9.58 5.13 1.19
C HIS A 39 8.61 4.03 1.63
N PHE A 40 7.72 4.37 2.57
CA PHE A 40 6.69 3.47 3.06
C PHE A 40 5.72 3.08 1.94
N GLN A 41 5.31 4.02 1.10
CA GLN A 41 4.43 3.74 -0.02
C GLN A 41 5.05 2.74 -1.00
N GLU A 42 6.33 2.91 -1.31
CA GLU A 42 7.04 1.99 -2.19
C GLU A 42 7.08 0.58 -1.63
N ARG A 43 7.43 0.45 -0.35
CA ARG A 43 7.44 -0.84 0.33
C ARG A 43 6.06 -1.48 0.35
N SER A 44 5.05 -0.69 0.68
CA SER A 44 3.67 -1.15 0.73
C SER A 44 3.20 -1.62 -0.65
N ALA A 45 3.53 -0.87 -1.70
CA ALA A 45 3.17 -1.24 -3.07
C ALA A 45 3.82 -2.56 -3.50
N LYS A 46 5.07 -2.77 -3.14
CA LYS A 46 5.77 -4.03 -3.43
C LYS A 46 5.11 -5.21 -2.71
N GLN A 47 4.75 -5.02 -1.45
CA GLN A 47 4.05 -6.06 -0.69
C GLN A 47 2.67 -6.38 -1.28
N VAL A 48 1.94 -5.36 -1.73
CA VAL A 48 0.65 -5.56 -2.39
C VAL A 48 0.83 -6.32 -3.70
N ALA A 49 1.84 -5.99 -4.50
CA ALA A 49 2.12 -6.69 -5.75
C ALA A 49 2.41 -8.17 -5.50
N ILE A 50 3.23 -8.48 -4.51
CA ILE A 50 3.55 -9.87 -4.13
C ILE A 50 2.30 -10.58 -3.61
N ALA A 51 1.48 -9.92 -2.80
CA ALA A 51 0.23 -10.48 -2.31
C ALA A 51 -0.75 -10.77 -3.43
N ASN A 52 -0.80 -9.92 -4.44
CA ASN A 52 -1.64 -10.14 -5.63
C ASN A 52 -1.15 -11.33 -6.45
N ALA A 53 0.17 -11.48 -6.59
CA ALA A 53 0.75 -12.64 -7.26
C ALA A 53 0.40 -13.92 -6.52
N ARG A 54 0.48 -13.91 -5.19
CA ARG A 54 0.08 -15.04 -4.37
C ARG A 54 -1.41 -15.35 -4.51
N SER A 55 -2.24 -14.33 -4.57
CA SER A 55 -3.68 -14.50 -4.79
C SER A 55 -3.95 -15.15 -6.15
N ASN A 56 -3.25 -14.73 -7.19
CA ASN A 56 -3.35 -15.34 -8.52
C ASN A 56 -2.94 -16.81 -8.48
N TYR A 57 -1.90 -17.14 -7.73
CA TYR A 57 -1.47 -18.52 -7.56
C TYR A 57 -2.55 -19.36 -6.88
N VAL A 58 -3.14 -18.87 -5.79
CA VAL A 58 -4.18 -19.58 -5.06
C VAL A 58 -5.42 -19.79 -5.92
N GLN A 59 -5.84 -18.78 -6.66
CA GLN A 59 -6.98 -18.86 -7.55
C GLN A 59 -6.71 -19.81 -8.72
N GLY A 60 -5.53 -19.75 -9.29
CA GLY A 60 -5.14 -20.65 -10.38
C GLY A 60 -5.09 -22.11 -9.95
N LYS A 61 -4.55 -22.36 -8.78
CA LYS A 61 -4.49 -23.71 -8.20
C LYS A 61 -5.89 -24.24 -7.92
N ALA A 62 -6.78 -23.42 -7.39
CA ALA A 62 -8.17 -23.79 -7.14
C ALA A 62 -8.89 -24.12 -8.45
N GLN A 63 -8.67 -23.33 -9.50
CA GLN A 63 -9.23 -23.61 -10.82
C GLN A 63 -8.73 -24.93 -11.40
N GLN A 64 -7.43 -25.19 -11.24
CA GLN A 64 -6.86 -26.44 -11.73
C GLN A 64 -7.48 -27.65 -11.02
N GLU A 65 -7.68 -27.56 -9.72
CA GLU A 65 -8.35 -28.61 -8.96
C GLU A 65 -9.80 -28.81 -9.40
N MET A 66 -10.50 -27.74 -9.72
CA MET A 66 -11.87 -27.82 -10.25
C MET A 66 -11.92 -28.43 -11.63
N LEU A 67 -10.95 -28.11 -12.48
CA LEU A 67 -10.83 -28.74 -13.81
C LEU A 67 -10.57 -30.24 -13.69
N ASP A 68 -9.66 -30.63 -12.81
CA ASP A 68 -9.33 -32.04 -12.59
C ASP A 68 -10.51 -32.82 -12.02
N ALA A 69 -11.33 -32.17 -11.21
CA ALA A 69 -12.54 -32.76 -10.65
C ALA A 69 -13.74 -32.76 -11.61
N GLY A 70 -13.61 -32.09 -12.75
CA GLY A 70 -14.68 -32.02 -13.76
C GLY A 70 -15.81 -31.05 -13.39
N VAL A 71 -15.60 -30.20 -12.39
CA VAL A 71 -16.62 -29.23 -11.94
C VAL A 71 -16.62 -27.97 -12.78
N LEU A 72 -15.48 -27.61 -13.37
CA LEU A 72 -15.29 -26.39 -14.15
C LEU A 72 -14.86 -26.73 -15.57
N ALA A 73 -15.42 -26.03 -16.56
CA ALA A 73 -15.04 -26.18 -17.96
C ALA A 73 -13.82 -25.29 -18.25
N GLU A 74 -12.96 -25.75 -19.16
CA GLU A 74 -11.76 -24.99 -19.55
C GLU A 74 -12.09 -23.59 -20.06
N GLU A 75 -13.24 -23.44 -20.71
CA GLU A 75 -13.70 -22.19 -21.29
C GLU A 75 -13.99 -21.13 -20.19
N GLU A 76 -14.25 -21.56 -18.98
CA GLU A 76 -14.59 -20.70 -17.87
C GLU A 76 -13.38 -20.29 -17.03
N THR A 77 -12.19 -20.83 -17.34
CA THR A 77 -11.00 -20.56 -16.57
C THR A 77 -10.28 -19.31 -17.05
N GLN A 78 -9.59 -18.68 -16.13
CA GLN A 78 -8.68 -17.58 -16.43
C GLN A 78 -7.25 -18.03 -16.15
N SER A 79 -6.32 -17.55 -16.95
CA SER A 79 -4.92 -17.91 -16.78
C SER A 79 -4.30 -17.05 -15.67
N TYR A 80 -4.32 -17.57 -14.45
CA TYR A 80 -3.74 -16.90 -13.31
C TYR A 80 -2.30 -17.32 -13.03
N TYR A 81 -1.92 -18.54 -13.38
CA TYR A 81 -0.56 -19.01 -13.18
C TYR A 81 -0.22 -20.10 -14.20
N TYR A 82 1.05 -20.38 -14.28
CA TYR A 82 1.57 -21.42 -15.13
C TYR A 82 2.64 -22.19 -14.36
N ASP A 83 2.53 -23.53 -14.36
CA ASP A 83 3.51 -24.47 -13.78
C ASP A 83 3.94 -24.12 -12.35
N ALA A 84 2.96 -23.96 -11.47
CA ALA A 84 3.13 -23.66 -10.03
C ALA A 84 3.74 -22.29 -9.72
N GLU A 85 3.77 -21.41 -10.71
CA GLU A 85 4.19 -20.02 -10.53
C GLU A 85 3.10 -19.09 -10.99
N ALA A 86 2.91 -17.98 -10.31
CA ALA A 86 1.93 -16.97 -10.68
C ALA A 86 2.59 -15.60 -10.76
N VAL A 87 2.17 -14.81 -11.72
CA VAL A 87 2.68 -13.48 -11.95
C VAL A 87 1.54 -12.49 -11.84
N TRP A 88 1.81 -11.35 -11.26
CA TRP A 88 0.88 -10.23 -11.25
C TRP A 88 1.59 -8.99 -11.77
N GLU A 89 0.92 -8.27 -12.67
CA GLU A 89 1.41 -7.01 -13.20
C GLU A 89 0.28 -6.00 -13.17
N GLY A 90 0.57 -4.81 -12.67
CA GLY A 90 -0.43 -3.75 -12.60
C GLY A 90 0.11 -2.49 -12.00
N LYS A 91 -0.73 -1.47 -11.99
CA LYS A 91 -0.41 -0.19 -11.41
C LYS A 91 -0.84 -0.11 -9.96
N ILE A 92 0.05 0.38 -9.12
CA ILE A 92 -0.28 0.75 -7.74
C ILE A 92 0.12 2.21 -7.60
N GLY A 93 -0.87 3.09 -7.43
CA GLY A 93 -0.65 4.51 -7.48
C GLY A 93 -0.29 4.94 -8.90
N LYS A 94 0.87 5.57 -9.08
CA LYS A 94 1.32 6.07 -10.37
C LYS A 94 2.35 5.17 -11.05
N LYS A 95 2.80 4.13 -10.37
CA LYS A 95 3.88 3.27 -10.84
C LYS A 95 3.38 1.88 -11.18
N THR A 96 4.02 1.23 -12.13
CA THR A 96 3.70 -0.14 -12.53
C THR A 96 4.62 -1.11 -11.79
N TYR A 97 4.05 -2.20 -11.29
CA TYR A 97 4.77 -3.23 -10.55
C TYR A 97 4.49 -4.59 -11.15
N LYS A 98 5.48 -5.45 -11.11
CA LYS A 98 5.36 -6.84 -11.54
C LYS A 98 5.97 -7.73 -10.47
N ALA A 99 5.21 -8.71 -10.02
CA ALA A 99 5.64 -9.63 -8.97
C ALA A 99 5.33 -11.07 -9.36
N GLU A 100 6.07 -11.98 -8.75
CA GLU A 100 5.94 -13.41 -8.98
C GLU A 100 5.81 -14.12 -7.65
N TYR A 101 4.99 -15.16 -7.59
CA TYR A 101 4.87 -16.04 -6.44
C TYR A 101 5.12 -17.47 -6.88
N SER A 102 6.01 -18.17 -6.18
CA SER A 102 6.32 -19.57 -6.46
C SER A 102 5.65 -20.48 -5.43
N GLY A 103 4.82 -21.39 -5.91
CA GLY A 103 4.20 -22.39 -5.06
C GLY A 103 5.19 -23.45 -4.57
N LYS A 104 6.32 -23.59 -5.23
CA LYS A 104 7.36 -24.56 -4.87
C LYS A 104 8.14 -24.11 -3.63
N THR A 105 8.46 -22.81 -3.57
CA THR A 105 9.22 -22.24 -2.46
C THR A 105 8.34 -21.58 -1.40
N GLY A 106 7.10 -21.21 -1.78
CA GLY A 106 6.20 -20.48 -0.90
C GLY A 106 6.59 -19.02 -0.75
N GLU A 107 7.43 -18.50 -1.63
CA GLU A 107 7.94 -17.14 -1.56
C GLU A 107 7.54 -16.31 -2.77
N GLY A 108 7.26 -15.03 -2.52
CA GLY A 108 7.02 -14.06 -3.56
C GLY A 108 8.21 -13.14 -3.73
N ARG A 109 8.39 -12.63 -4.95
CA ARG A 109 9.48 -11.70 -5.24
C ARG A 109 9.02 -10.68 -6.27
N MET A 110 9.69 -9.54 -6.27
CA MET A 110 9.47 -8.52 -7.28
C MET A 110 10.28 -8.83 -8.53
N LEU A 111 9.64 -8.76 -9.69
CA LEU A 111 10.31 -8.90 -10.97
C LEU A 111 10.70 -7.52 -11.52
N SER A 112 9.83 -6.53 -11.35
CA SER A 112 10.12 -5.14 -11.67
C SER A 112 9.15 -4.25 -10.92
N GLY A 113 9.52 -3.00 -10.73
CA GLY A 113 8.60 -2.08 -10.09
C GLY A 113 9.21 -0.73 -9.78
N GLY A 114 8.31 0.25 -9.65
CA GLY A 114 8.69 1.59 -9.29
C GLY A 114 9.14 2.47 -10.44
N ASN A 115 8.94 2.06 -11.66
CA ASN A 115 9.29 2.85 -12.85
C ASN A 115 8.09 3.59 -13.41
#